data_43fe1a78e18a7ec294fa337fe53fbf6e
#
_entry.id   43fe1a78e18a7ec294fa337fe53fbf6e
#
_cell.length_a   1.000
_cell.length_b   1.000
_cell.length_c   1.000
_cell.angle_alpha   90.00
_cell.angle_beta   90.00
_cell.angle_gamma   90.00
#
_symmetry.space_group_name_H-M   'P 1'
#
loop_
_entity.id
_entity.type
_entity.pdbx_description
1 polymer ?
#
loop_
_entity_poly.entity_id
_entity_poly.type
_entity_poly.pdbx_seq_one_letter_code
_entity_poly.pdbx_strand_id
1 'polypeptide(L)'
;MANKIFKNENSIFGKIEKLFWKLYEKESFRFLIAGGLNTLMGMVSAILLRLVFDACGWNSKISFDFLTSLGLVDPNMDIPYLIVFVLLLPVAYTLQAKISFQTKWEWKRLAIYPISSIPNFICQELFIWLFEEVLHLSPSISYILSPICSLPIMFFIIRFLVKPFKKKADIKKVTNIFCDIDGTLIDSDSKLNLATIDAVKRIKDKYPFYLISGRHFACMCEIYDKLELNTPIICCNGALIATRNKEIINIEAMPDYIPQEIFNKYKDEDLSLSIFAGFEWYVNKRNKLTLIEEGLVNFESTILNDSSLITNVIKVMIISSKESIDKLYPILKKQYKNVLVMRSKPTFIEISAKKVTKGNAIKLLKKKYNLKSKNLMALGDSIMDVSMFKECSNNVAMGNATEITKKKANLLADTNDELGVKKLLDQLN
;
A
#
# COMPACT_ATOMS: atom_id res chain seq x y z
N MET A 1 -11.62 2.65 8.52
CA MET A 1 -12.40 2.07 9.65
C MET A 1 -12.76 3.23 10.58
N ALA A 2 -13.93 3.79 10.46
CA ALA A 2 -14.52 4.66 11.48
C ALA A 2 -15.90 4.09 11.76
N ASN A 3 -16.01 3.28 12.81
CA ASN A 3 -17.31 3.02 13.41
C ASN A 3 -17.80 4.36 13.97
N LYS A 4 -18.90 4.89 13.43
CA LYS A 4 -19.58 6.06 14.00
C LYS A 4 -19.92 5.73 15.45
N ILE A 5 -19.28 6.42 16.38
CA ILE A 5 -19.46 6.20 17.83
C ILE A 5 -20.84 6.74 18.27
N PHE A 6 -21.31 7.81 17.65
CA PHE A 6 -22.59 8.42 17.97
C PHE A 6 -23.61 8.31 16.84
N LYS A 7 -24.77 7.69 17.13
CA LYS A 7 -25.85 7.44 16.16
C LYS A 7 -26.61 8.70 15.70
N ASN A 8 -26.49 9.83 16.41
CA ASN A 8 -27.27 11.04 16.10
C ASN A 8 -26.37 12.15 15.52
N GLU A 9 -26.34 12.26 14.20
CA GLU A 9 -25.51 13.23 13.45
C GLU A 9 -25.88 14.71 13.71
N ASN A 10 -27.08 14.99 14.19
CA ASN A 10 -27.60 16.35 14.46
C ASN A 10 -27.30 16.82 15.89
N SER A 11 -26.83 15.94 16.76
CA SER A 11 -26.43 16.32 18.11
C SER A 11 -25.12 17.16 18.08
N ILE A 12 -24.91 17.98 19.13
CA ILE A 12 -23.66 18.74 19.28
C ILE A 12 -22.45 17.81 19.22
N PHE A 13 -22.52 16.65 19.88
CA PHE A 13 -21.46 15.63 19.85
C PHE A 13 -21.23 15.04 18.47
N GLY A 14 -22.30 14.78 17.68
CA GLY A 14 -22.17 14.31 16.31
C GLY A 14 -21.53 15.35 15.38
N LYS A 15 -21.82 16.64 15.57
CA LYS A 15 -21.17 17.73 14.83
C LYS A 15 -19.68 17.87 15.19
N ILE A 16 -19.31 17.74 16.48
CA ILE A 16 -17.93 17.76 16.95
C ILE A 16 -17.18 16.55 16.39
N GLU A 17 -17.76 15.36 16.44
CA GLU A 17 -17.16 14.14 15.85
C GLU A 17 -16.90 14.31 14.36
N LYS A 18 -17.86 14.83 13.61
CA LYS A 18 -17.71 15.08 12.17
C LYS A 18 -16.61 16.10 11.87
N LEU A 19 -16.54 17.18 12.67
CA LEU A 19 -15.47 18.18 12.56
C LEU A 19 -14.11 17.57 12.90
N PHE A 20 -14.01 16.77 13.98
CA PHE A 20 -12.80 16.08 14.38
C PHE A 20 -12.28 15.18 13.25
N TRP A 21 -13.11 14.33 12.67
CA TRP A 21 -12.70 13.44 11.59
C TRP A 21 -12.28 14.21 10.33
N LYS A 22 -12.96 15.30 9.99
CA LYS A 22 -12.55 16.20 8.90
C LYS A 22 -11.17 16.83 9.15
N LEU A 23 -10.89 17.24 10.38
CA LEU A 23 -9.58 17.77 10.77
C LEU A 23 -8.53 16.67 10.82
N TYR A 24 -8.87 15.48 11.28
CA TYR A 24 -7.98 14.32 11.35
C TYR A 24 -7.50 13.83 9.97
N GLU A 25 -8.19 14.15 8.89
CA GLU A 25 -7.70 13.90 7.53
C GLU A 25 -6.43 14.71 7.20
N LYS A 26 -6.22 15.87 7.84
CA LYS A 26 -5.05 16.72 7.62
C LYS A 26 -3.83 16.22 8.38
N GLU A 27 -2.70 16.08 7.70
CA GLU A 27 -1.41 15.67 8.32
C GLU A 27 -1.01 16.59 9.48
N SER A 28 -1.20 17.91 9.32
CA SER A 28 -0.86 18.89 10.36
C SER A 28 -1.64 18.69 11.66
N PHE A 29 -2.93 18.37 11.56
CA PHE A 29 -3.74 18.13 12.75
C PHE A 29 -3.33 16.82 13.46
N ARG A 30 -3.05 15.76 12.71
CA ARG A 30 -2.50 14.53 13.27
C ARG A 30 -1.13 14.73 13.90
N PHE A 31 -0.31 15.61 13.33
CA PHE A 31 0.98 15.99 13.90
C PHE A 31 0.83 16.65 15.27
N LEU A 32 -0.13 17.57 15.45
CA LEU A 32 -0.45 18.18 16.74
C LEU A 32 -0.92 17.15 17.77
N ILE A 33 -1.77 16.22 17.37
CA ILE A 33 -2.23 15.14 18.27
C ILE A 33 -1.05 14.26 18.72
N ALA A 34 -0.21 13.80 17.79
CA ALA A 34 0.93 12.96 18.12
C ALA A 34 1.96 13.70 18.98
N GLY A 35 2.19 14.98 18.70
CA GLY A 35 3.06 15.85 19.52
C GLY A 35 2.52 16.04 20.92
N GLY A 36 1.23 16.37 21.06
CA GLY A 36 0.56 16.53 22.37
C GLY A 36 0.60 15.25 23.21
N LEU A 37 0.30 14.10 22.59
CA LEU A 37 0.40 12.80 23.27
C LEU A 37 1.83 12.50 23.75
N ASN A 38 2.84 12.75 22.91
CA ASN A 38 4.23 12.54 23.26
C ASN A 38 4.65 13.44 24.43
N THR A 39 4.27 14.72 24.38
CA THR A 39 4.56 15.68 25.46
C THR A 39 3.91 15.25 26.77
N LEU A 40 2.63 14.88 26.74
CA LEU A 40 1.91 14.42 27.94
C LEU A 40 2.56 13.17 28.53
N MET A 41 2.90 12.18 27.69
CA MET A 41 3.59 10.97 28.15
C MET A 41 4.96 11.31 28.74
N GLY A 42 5.72 12.21 28.12
CA GLY A 42 7.01 12.66 28.62
C GLY A 42 6.91 13.31 30.00
N MET A 43 5.98 14.25 30.17
CA MET A 43 5.76 14.94 31.44
C MET A 43 5.36 13.96 32.56
N VAL A 44 4.37 13.12 32.31
CA VAL A 44 3.89 12.16 33.33
C VAL A 44 5.02 11.18 33.72
N SER A 45 5.73 10.64 32.71
CA SER A 45 6.82 9.69 32.97
C SER A 45 8.00 10.34 33.72
N ALA A 46 8.35 11.59 33.40
CA ALA A 46 9.42 12.32 34.07
C ALA A 46 9.06 12.63 35.53
N ILE A 47 7.81 13.06 35.79
CA ILE A 47 7.33 13.29 37.17
C ILE A 47 7.38 11.99 38.01
N LEU A 48 6.86 10.88 37.43
CA LEU A 48 6.85 9.59 38.13
C LEU A 48 8.28 9.10 38.41
N LEU A 49 9.19 9.22 37.45
CA LEU A 49 10.58 8.81 37.65
C LEU A 49 11.29 9.69 38.66
N ARG A 50 11.00 11.00 38.68
CA ARG A 50 11.54 11.91 39.68
C ARG A 50 11.09 11.54 41.10
N LEU A 51 9.82 11.21 41.30
CA LEU A 51 9.32 10.73 42.60
C LEU A 51 10.05 9.45 43.05
N VAL A 52 10.43 8.56 42.15
CA VAL A 52 11.24 7.38 42.48
C VAL A 52 12.65 7.78 42.89
N PHE A 53 13.29 8.72 42.18
CA PHE A 53 14.62 9.23 42.54
C PHE A 53 14.61 9.85 43.90
N ASP A 54 13.63 10.71 44.21
CA ASP A 54 13.48 11.36 45.49
C ASP A 54 13.23 10.33 46.62
N ALA A 55 12.39 9.32 46.39
CA ALA A 55 12.11 8.25 47.34
C ALA A 55 13.33 7.36 47.61
N CYS A 56 14.21 7.16 46.62
CA CYS A 56 15.44 6.38 46.74
C CYS A 56 16.64 7.21 47.26
N GLY A 57 16.49 8.51 47.43
CA GLY A 57 17.58 9.42 47.82
C GLY A 57 18.66 9.56 46.71
N TRP A 58 18.31 9.31 45.45
CA TRP A 58 19.26 9.40 44.34
C TRP A 58 19.43 10.85 43.87
N ASN A 59 20.67 11.19 43.42
CA ASN A 59 20.89 12.51 42.84
C ASN A 59 20.13 12.65 41.51
N SER A 60 19.23 13.61 41.44
CA SER A 60 18.41 13.88 40.27
C SER A 60 19.04 14.85 39.27
N LYS A 61 20.22 15.41 39.57
CA LYS A 61 20.87 16.43 38.75
C LYS A 61 22.27 16.01 38.30
N ILE A 62 22.62 16.30 37.07
CA ILE A 62 23.97 16.12 36.50
C ILE A 62 24.42 17.43 35.87
N SER A 63 25.64 17.87 36.13
CA SER A 63 26.28 19.03 35.50
C SER A 63 27.19 18.56 34.36
N PHE A 64 27.16 19.29 33.25
CA PHE A 64 28.07 19.09 32.13
C PHE A 64 28.90 20.35 31.90
N ASP A 65 30.13 20.39 32.40
CA ASP A 65 31.03 21.55 32.29
C ASP A 65 31.28 21.97 30.84
N PHE A 66 31.23 21.03 29.90
CA PHE A 66 31.34 21.29 28.46
C PHE A 66 30.21 22.18 27.92
N LEU A 67 28.96 21.99 28.36
CA LEU A 67 27.83 22.80 27.93
C LEU A 67 27.89 24.22 28.51
N THR A 68 28.43 24.36 29.73
CA THR A 68 28.69 25.66 30.34
C THR A 68 29.73 26.47 29.57
N SER A 69 30.79 25.80 29.05
CA SER A 69 31.82 26.43 28.24
C SER A 69 31.34 26.94 26.87
N LEU A 70 30.22 26.39 26.39
CA LEU A 70 29.56 26.83 25.14
C LEU A 70 28.53 27.98 25.36
N GLY A 71 28.35 28.47 26.60
CA GLY A 71 27.33 29.46 26.89
C GLY A 71 25.89 28.97 26.76
N LEU A 72 25.72 27.65 26.68
CA LEU A 72 24.43 27.01 26.54
C LEU A 72 23.91 26.58 27.92
N VAL A 73 22.94 27.31 28.41
CA VAL A 73 21.95 26.95 29.45
C VAL A 73 22.42 26.37 30.80
N ASP A 74 21.56 26.50 31.84
CA ASP A 74 21.67 25.94 33.17
C ASP A 74 22.42 24.58 33.16
N PRO A 75 23.62 24.48 33.74
CA PRO A 75 24.49 23.30 33.68
C PRO A 75 23.87 22.06 34.36
N ASN A 76 22.74 22.22 35.03
CA ASN A 76 22.08 21.16 35.77
C ASN A 76 20.95 20.53 34.96
N MET A 77 21.27 19.46 34.24
CA MET A 77 20.25 18.66 33.58
C MET A 77 19.57 17.70 34.56
N ASP A 78 18.24 17.58 34.45
CA ASP A 78 17.44 16.66 35.24
C ASP A 78 17.61 15.23 34.71
N ILE A 79 18.21 14.32 35.49
CA ILE A 79 18.48 12.94 35.10
C ILE A 79 17.18 12.17 34.78
N PRO A 80 16.13 12.21 35.58
CA PRO A 80 14.83 11.61 35.27
C PRO A 80 14.28 12.04 33.92
N TYR A 81 14.33 13.35 33.62
CA TYR A 81 13.88 13.86 32.34
C TYR A 81 14.72 13.33 31.15
N LEU A 82 16.04 13.29 31.29
CA LEU A 82 16.94 12.79 30.25
C LEU A 82 16.72 11.29 29.97
N ILE A 83 16.55 10.49 31.02
CA ILE A 83 16.25 9.05 30.89
C ILE A 83 14.92 8.87 30.15
N VAL A 84 13.87 9.57 30.56
CA VAL A 84 12.54 9.49 29.93
C VAL A 84 12.61 9.96 28.49
N PHE A 85 13.32 11.04 28.18
CA PHE A 85 13.52 11.54 26.83
C PHE A 85 14.12 10.46 25.93
N VAL A 86 15.18 9.79 26.34
CA VAL A 86 15.84 8.73 25.57
C VAL A 86 14.91 7.51 25.39
N LEU A 87 14.25 7.08 26.47
CA LEU A 87 13.35 5.93 26.44
C LEU A 87 12.10 6.17 25.58
N LEU A 88 11.61 7.41 25.50
CA LEU A 88 10.44 7.76 24.69
C LEU A 88 10.76 8.07 23.23
N LEU A 89 12.01 8.16 22.82
CA LEU A 89 12.37 8.38 21.40
C LEU A 89 11.72 7.38 20.43
N PRO A 90 11.73 6.06 20.69
CA PRO A 90 11.03 5.10 19.84
C PRO A 90 9.51 5.29 19.82
N VAL A 91 8.94 5.71 20.94
CA VAL A 91 7.49 5.98 21.08
C VAL A 91 7.14 7.24 20.30
N ALA A 92 7.90 8.32 20.45
CA ALA A 92 7.73 9.58 19.72
C ALA A 92 7.81 9.37 18.21
N TYR A 93 8.82 8.64 17.74
CA TYR A 93 8.93 8.26 16.34
C TYR A 93 7.73 7.43 15.87
N THR A 94 7.28 6.47 16.66
CA THR A 94 6.14 5.61 16.34
C THR A 94 4.84 6.41 16.21
N LEU A 95 4.59 7.34 17.14
CA LEU A 95 3.44 8.25 17.10
C LEU A 95 3.49 9.13 15.83
N GLN A 96 4.64 9.70 15.52
CA GLN A 96 4.82 10.50 14.31
C GLN A 96 4.66 9.66 13.03
N ALA A 97 5.28 8.48 12.96
CA ALA A 97 5.19 7.62 11.78
C ALA A 97 3.77 7.09 11.55
N LYS A 98 3.08 6.58 12.59
CA LYS A 98 1.78 5.93 12.46
C LYS A 98 0.60 6.89 12.50
N ILE A 99 0.62 7.87 13.39
CA ILE A 99 -0.51 8.81 13.57
C ILE A 99 -0.37 9.99 12.61
N SER A 100 0.74 10.74 12.66
CA SER A 100 0.91 11.97 11.88
C SER A 100 0.99 11.69 10.38
N PHE A 101 1.96 10.89 9.99
CA PHE A 101 2.32 10.71 8.57
C PHE A 101 1.82 9.41 7.97
N GLN A 102 1.26 8.49 8.77
CA GLN A 102 0.70 7.20 8.34
C GLN A 102 1.66 6.41 7.43
N THR A 103 2.94 6.36 7.83
CA THR A 103 4.02 5.69 7.10
C THR A 103 4.42 4.37 7.76
N LYS A 104 5.18 3.55 7.03
CA LYS A 104 5.77 2.35 7.61
C LYS A 104 6.85 2.71 8.61
N TRP A 105 6.89 1.97 9.70
CA TRP A 105 7.93 2.07 10.70
C TRP A 105 9.25 1.50 10.15
N GLU A 106 10.37 2.25 10.29
CA GLU A 106 11.67 1.88 9.74
C GLU A 106 12.79 2.17 10.75
N TRP A 107 13.62 1.18 11.06
CA TRP A 107 14.76 1.31 11.99
C TRP A 107 15.74 2.43 11.61
N LYS A 108 16.03 2.58 10.32
CA LYS A 108 16.93 3.63 9.82
C LYS A 108 16.44 5.03 10.14
N ARG A 109 15.13 5.24 10.10
CA ARG A 109 14.52 6.54 10.41
C ARG A 109 14.43 6.78 11.91
N LEU A 110 14.22 5.74 12.69
CA LEU A 110 14.29 5.83 14.15
C LEU A 110 15.69 6.30 14.59
N ALA A 111 16.76 5.75 14.01
CA ALA A 111 18.13 6.15 14.34
C ALA A 111 18.45 7.62 14.00
N ILE A 112 17.78 8.20 13.00
CA ILE A 112 17.96 9.59 12.58
C ILE A 112 16.99 10.53 13.35
N TYR A 113 15.89 10.01 13.89
CA TYR A 113 14.85 10.82 14.51
C TYR A 113 15.33 11.75 15.65
N PRO A 114 16.29 11.37 16.53
CA PRO A 114 16.84 12.27 17.56
C PRO A 114 17.44 13.57 16.99
N ILE A 115 17.93 13.53 15.74
CA ILE A 115 18.47 14.73 15.07
C ILE A 115 17.39 15.82 14.94
N SER A 116 16.10 15.48 14.98
CA SER A 116 15.01 16.45 14.94
C SER A 116 14.95 17.36 16.17
N SER A 117 15.59 16.98 17.28
CA SER A 117 15.65 17.80 18.50
C SER A 117 16.53 19.04 18.29
N ILE A 118 17.59 18.94 17.47
CA ILE A 118 18.51 20.07 17.20
C ILE A 118 17.80 21.23 16.51
N PRO A 119 17.10 21.04 15.36
CA PRO A 119 16.34 22.11 14.73
C PRO A 119 15.24 22.68 15.61
N ASN A 120 14.62 21.86 16.47
CA ASN A 120 13.60 22.35 17.39
C ASN A 120 14.19 23.33 18.40
N PHE A 121 15.32 23.00 18.98
CA PHE A 121 16.05 23.87 19.90
C PHE A 121 16.42 25.19 19.18
N ILE A 122 17.08 25.12 18.03
CA ILE A 122 17.49 26.29 17.25
C ILE A 122 16.28 27.16 16.90
N CYS A 123 15.16 26.61 16.46
CA CYS A 123 13.96 27.39 16.15
C CYS A 123 13.38 28.07 17.37
N GLN A 124 13.35 27.41 18.52
CA GLN A 124 12.81 28.02 19.74
C GLN A 124 13.70 29.16 20.24
N GLU A 125 15.01 28.99 20.26
CA GLU A 125 15.96 30.05 20.63
C GLU A 125 15.86 31.26 19.69
N LEU A 126 15.74 31.02 18.37
CA LEU A 126 15.53 32.09 17.39
C LEU A 126 14.24 32.88 17.67
N PHE A 127 13.15 32.21 17.99
CA PHE A 127 11.89 32.88 18.31
C PHE A 127 11.94 33.60 19.67
N ILE A 128 12.62 33.05 20.69
CA ILE A 128 12.83 33.73 21.96
C ILE A 128 13.61 35.03 21.73
N TRP A 129 14.74 34.95 21.02
CA TRP A 129 15.52 36.14 20.66
C TRP A 129 14.69 37.18 19.89
N LEU A 130 13.90 36.74 18.89
CA LEU A 130 13.04 37.64 18.11
C LEU A 130 12.01 38.35 19.00
N PHE A 131 11.39 37.60 19.94
CA PHE A 131 10.34 38.16 20.79
C PHE A 131 10.91 39.09 21.87
N GLU A 132 12.04 38.77 22.47
CA GLU A 132 12.66 39.57 23.52
C GLU A 132 13.42 40.76 22.97
N GLU A 133 14.33 40.56 22.01
CA GLU A 133 15.23 41.59 21.55
C GLU A 133 14.62 42.51 20.45
N VAL A 134 13.73 41.96 19.60
CA VAL A 134 13.16 42.72 18.49
C VAL A 134 11.77 43.25 18.81
N LEU A 135 10.92 42.42 19.42
CA LEU A 135 9.53 42.77 19.74
C LEU A 135 9.35 43.25 21.18
N HIS A 136 10.42 43.25 22.00
CA HIS A 136 10.44 43.69 23.39
C HIS A 136 9.33 43.08 24.28
N LEU A 137 9.00 41.82 24.02
CA LEU A 137 8.04 41.08 24.80
C LEU A 137 8.70 40.60 26.12
N SER A 138 7.88 40.39 27.18
CA SER A 138 8.38 39.79 28.41
C SER A 138 8.86 38.37 28.22
N PRO A 139 9.90 37.91 28.94
CA PRO A 139 10.42 36.55 28.84
C PRO A 139 9.34 35.48 28.98
N SER A 140 8.39 35.67 29.90
CA SER A 140 7.28 34.73 30.09
C SER A 140 6.42 34.54 28.85
N ILE A 141 6.15 35.60 28.09
CA ILE A 141 5.39 35.56 26.84
C ILE A 141 6.23 34.90 25.75
N SER A 142 7.52 35.22 25.66
CA SER A 142 8.47 34.67 24.68
C SER A 142 8.57 33.16 24.82
N TYR A 143 8.69 32.62 26.05
CA TYR A 143 8.72 31.18 26.30
C TYR A 143 7.43 30.45 25.96
N ILE A 144 6.26 31.10 26.01
CA ILE A 144 4.98 30.50 25.63
C ILE A 144 4.81 30.52 24.10
N LEU A 145 5.20 31.60 23.43
CA LEU A 145 4.98 31.80 22.00
C LEU A 145 6.01 31.04 21.14
N SER A 146 7.27 30.92 21.58
CA SER A 146 8.33 30.31 20.77
C SER A 146 8.05 28.85 20.38
N PRO A 147 7.59 27.94 21.28
CA PRO A 147 7.18 26.59 20.89
C PRO A 147 6.01 26.59 19.87
N ILE A 148 5.04 27.49 20.03
CA ILE A 148 3.89 27.58 19.15
C ILE A 148 4.32 28.01 17.73
N CYS A 149 5.18 29.03 17.63
CA CYS A 149 5.69 29.51 16.36
C CYS A 149 6.66 28.54 15.68
N SER A 150 7.36 27.70 16.45
CA SER A 150 8.22 26.65 15.89
C SER A 150 7.44 25.46 15.30
N LEU A 151 6.19 25.22 15.70
CA LEU A 151 5.39 24.07 15.25
C LEU A 151 5.28 23.91 13.72
N PRO A 152 5.00 24.95 12.92
CA PRO A 152 4.94 24.83 11.46
C PRO A 152 6.27 24.38 10.86
N ILE A 153 7.38 24.95 11.32
CA ILE A 153 8.74 24.62 10.85
C ILE A 153 9.06 23.18 11.23
N MET A 154 8.79 22.79 12.46
CA MET A 154 9.02 21.43 12.96
C MET A 154 8.15 20.39 12.25
N PHE A 155 6.93 20.75 11.87
CA PHE A 155 6.09 19.87 11.05
C PHE A 155 6.81 19.49 9.73
N PHE A 156 7.39 20.44 9.02
CA PHE A 156 8.11 20.17 7.77
C PHE A 156 9.40 19.39 8.00
N ILE A 157 10.17 19.71 9.04
CA ILE A 157 11.41 19.01 9.38
C ILE A 157 11.14 17.56 9.76
N ILE A 158 10.19 17.32 10.67
CA ILE A 158 9.86 15.96 11.10
C ILE A 158 9.21 15.18 9.95
N ARG A 159 8.36 15.83 9.14
CA ARG A 159 7.82 15.21 7.94
C ARG A 159 8.93 14.73 7.00
N PHE A 160 9.96 15.53 6.80
CA PHE A 160 11.12 15.17 5.99
C PHE A 160 11.89 13.96 6.57
N LEU A 161 12.09 13.92 7.87
CA LEU A 161 12.81 12.83 8.54
C LEU A 161 12.00 11.52 8.60
N VAL A 162 10.70 11.63 8.84
CA VAL A 162 9.82 10.47 9.07
C VAL A 162 9.19 9.95 7.77
N LYS A 163 8.76 10.85 6.87
CA LYS A 163 8.08 10.46 5.63
C LYS A 163 9.08 10.18 4.51
N PRO A 164 9.07 9.00 3.93
CA PRO A 164 9.92 8.75 2.77
C PRO A 164 9.55 9.68 1.62
N PHE A 165 10.55 10.26 0.95
CA PHE A 165 10.29 10.94 -0.31
C PHE A 165 9.67 9.97 -1.30
N LYS A 166 8.62 10.39 -1.98
CA LYS A 166 8.21 9.70 -3.21
C LYS A 166 9.41 9.77 -4.14
N LYS A 167 9.97 8.63 -4.51
CA LYS A 167 10.99 8.60 -5.55
C LYS A 167 10.39 9.23 -6.80
N LYS A 168 11.05 10.25 -7.35
CA LYS A 168 10.66 10.81 -8.62
C LYS A 168 10.84 9.71 -9.67
N ALA A 169 9.85 9.52 -10.52
CA ALA A 169 9.97 8.60 -11.64
C ALA A 169 11.08 9.08 -12.59
N ASP A 170 11.82 8.15 -13.12
CA ASP A 170 12.85 8.40 -14.14
C ASP A 170 12.58 7.51 -15.36
N ILE A 171 11.70 8.01 -16.22
CA ILE A 171 11.23 7.29 -17.41
C ILE A 171 12.41 6.95 -18.35
N LYS A 172 13.45 7.78 -18.38
CA LYS A 172 14.63 7.56 -19.24
C LYS A 172 15.44 6.31 -18.87
N LYS A 173 15.28 5.81 -17.64
CA LYS A 173 15.97 4.59 -17.16
C LYS A 173 15.12 3.33 -17.25
N VAL A 174 13.92 3.41 -17.79
CA VAL A 174 13.06 2.24 -17.96
C VAL A 174 13.70 1.27 -18.93
N THR A 175 13.66 -0.01 -18.61
CA THR A 175 14.09 -1.10 -19.50
C THR A 175 13.03 -2.17 -19.65
N ASN A 176 12.07 -2.30 -18.74
CA ASN A 176 11.00 -3.30 -18.79
C ASN A 176 9.70 -2.70 -18.24
N ILE A 177 8.59 -3.08 -18.87
CA ILE A 177 7.26 -2.56 -18.57
C ILE A 177 6.33 -3.70 -18.15
N PHE A 178 5.67 -3.57 -17.02
CA PHE A 178 4.63 -4.46 -16.53
C PHE A 178 3.29 -3.73 -16.58
N CYS A 179 2.37 -4.24 -17.38
CA CYS A 179 1.10 -3.57 -17.64
C CYS A 179 -0.07 -4.46 -17.23
N ASP A 180 -0.98 -3.92 -16.41
CA ASP A 180 -2.29 -4.54 -16.19
C ASP A 180 -3.13 -4.44 -17.46
N ILE A 181 -4.17 -5.28 -17.53
CA ILE A 181 -5.06 -5.36 -18.71
C ILE A 181 -6.34 -4.55 -18.45
N ASP A 182 -7.14 -4.97 -17.49
CA ASP A 182 -8.48 -4.44 -17.25
C ASP A 182 -8.44 -3.05 -16.60
N GLY A 183 -9.04 -2.05 -17.23
CA GLY A 183 -8.98 -0.67 -16.75
C GLY A 183 -7.61 0.02 -16.96
N THR A 184 -6.67 -0.67 -17.64
CA THR A 184 -5.34 -0.13 -17.93
C THR A 184 -5.04 -0.19 -19.42
N LEU A 185 -4.83 -1.39 -19.97
CA LEU A 185 -4.45 -1.58 -21.38
C LEU A 185 -5.63 -1.54 -22.35
N ILE A 186 -6.78 -2.08 -21.91
CA ILE A 186 -8.05 -2.10 -22.64
C ILE A 186 -8.99 -1.00 -22.13
N ASP A 187 -9.88 -0.56 -23.01
CA ASP A 187 -10.89 0.45 -22.69
C ASP A 187 -12.03 -0.09 -21.80
N SER A 188 -12.98 0.76 -21.46
CA SER A 188 -14.14 0.41 -20.62
C SER A 188 -15.10 -0.58 -21.30
N ASP A 189 -15.05 -0.71 -22.64
CA ASP A 189 -15.76 -1.71 -23.43
C ASP A 189 -15.01 -3.03 -23.55
N SER A 190 -13.90 -3.19 -22.82
CA SER A 190 -12.99 -4.35 -22.89
C SER A 190 -12.34 -4.57 -24.26
N LYS A 191 -12.16 -3.51 -25.06
CA LYS A 191 -11.53 -3.53 -26.36
C LYS A 191 -10.09 -3.04 -26.29
N LEU A 192 -9.21 -3.69 -27.05
CA LEU A 192 -7.83 -3.25 -27.23
C LEU A 192 -7.76 -2.31 -28.47
N ASN A 193 -7.43 -1.05 -28.24
CA ASN A 193 -7.38 -0.03 -29.28
C ASN A 193 -6.19 -0.24 -30.21
N LEU A 194 -6.40 -0.06 -31.53
CA LEU A 194 -5.36 -0.20 -32.54
C LEU A 194 -4.15 0.70 -32.31
N ALA A 195 -4.37 1.96 -31.90
CA ALA A 195 -3.28 2.88 -31.60
C ALA A 195 -2.43 2.42 -30.41
N THR A 196 -3.02 1.72 -29.44
CA THR A 196 -2.30 1.11 -28.31
C THR A 196 -1.51 -0.11 -28.76
N ILE A 197 -2.09 -0.94 -29.65
CA ILE A 197 -1.38 -2.08 -30.27
C ILE A 197 -0.13 -1.59 -31.00
N ASP A 198 -0.25 -0.58 -31.85
CA ASP A 198 0.86 -0.05 -32.64
C ASP A 198 1.94 0.57 -31.74
N ALA A 199 1.54 1.25 -30.66
CA ALA A 199 2.48 1.81 -29.70
C ALA A 199 3.28 0.72 -28.98
N VAL A 200 2.63 -0.37 -28.52
CA VAL A 200 3.32 -1.49 -27.88
C VAL A 200 4.24 -2.22 -28.87
N LYS A 201 3.79 -2.52 -30.08
CA LYS A 201 4.60 -3.18 -31.12
C LYS A 201 5.87 -2.39 -31.45
N ARG A 202 5.77 -1.05 -31.51
CA ARG A 202 6.90 -0.17 -31.80
C ARG A 202 8.00 -0.23 -30.73
N ILE A 203 7.61 -0.43 -29.45
CA ILE A 203 8.57 -0.31 -28.34
C ILE A 203 9.01 -1.67 -27.75
N LYS A 204 8.28 -2.77 -27.99
CA LYS A 204 8.44 -4.06 -27.28
C LYS A 204 9.82 -4.69 -27.40
N ASP A 205 10.53 -4.45 -28.49
CA ASP A 205 11.87 -5.02 -28.71
C ASP A 205 12.95 -4.28 -27.90
N LYS A 206 12.75 -2.97 -27.68
CA LYS A 206 13.63 -2.14 -26.84
C LYS A 206 13.24 -2.21 -25.36
N TYR A 207 11.94 -2.29 -25.07
CA TYR A 207 11.35 -2.33 -23.74
C TYR A 207 10.45 -3.56 -23.59
N PRO A 208 10.98 -4.74 -23.21
CA PRO A 208 10.18 -5.92 -22.96
C PRO A 208 8.90 -5.60 -22.18
N PHE A 209 7.75 -5.91 -22.79
CA PHE A 209 6.43 -5.54 -22.31
C PHE A 209 5.73 -6.79 -21.77
N TYR A 210 5.45 -6.80 -20.46
CA TYR A 210 4.84 -7.93 -19.77
C TYR A 210 3.38 -7.63 -19.46
N LEU A 211 2.49 -8.56 -19.83
CA LEU A 211 1.10 -8.53 -19.39
C LEU A 211 0.97 -9.21 -18.03
N ILE A 212 0.27 -8.57 -17.10
CA ILE A 212 0.03 -9.07 -15.78
C ILE A 212 -1.41 -8.80 -15.33
N SER A 213 -2.23 -9.87 -15.17
CA SER A 213 -3.66 -9.72 -14.95
C SER A 213 -4.22 -10.75 -13.97
N GLY A 214 -5.41 -10.48 -13.43
CA GLY A 214 -6.24 -11.46 -12.71
C GLY A 214 -6.90 -12.49 -13.63
N ARG A 215 -6.85 -12.28 -14.95
CA ARG A 215 -7.40 -13.18 -15.96
C ARG A 215 -6.67 -14.53 -15.97
N HIS A 216 -7.38 -15.58 -16.41
CA HIS A 216 -6.76 -16.87 -16.68
C HIS A 216 -5.91 -16.80 -17.96
N PHE A 217 -4.97 -17.75 -18.10
CA PHE A 217 -4.02 -17.80 -19.22
C PHE A 217 -4.68 -17.72 -20.58
N ALA A 218 -5.70 -18.54 -20.83
CA ALA A 218 -6.41 -18.55 -22.11
C ALA A 218 -7.01 -17.19 -22.47
N CYS A 219 -7.55 -16.46 -21.49
CA CYS A 219 -8.16 -15.13 -21.66
C CYS A 219 -7.15 -14.02 -21.99
N MET A 220 -5.86 -14.29 -21.83
CA MET A 220 -4.79 -13.32 -22.12
C MET A 220 -4.15 -13.58 -23.49
N CYS A 221 -4.29 -14.79 -24.05
CA CYS A 221 -3.60 -15.19 -25.27
C CYS A 221 -3.95 -14.32 -26.47
N GLU A 222 -5.22 -13.97 -26.67
CA GLU A 222 -5.63 -13.12 -27.80
C GLU A 222 -4.99 -11.74 -27.74
N ILE A 223 -4.99 -11.09 -26.56
CA ILE A 223 -4.36 -9.79 -26.37
C ILE A 223 -2.84 -9.90 -26.58
N TYR A 224 -2.23 -10.95 -26.02
CA TYR A 224 -0.81 -11.22 -26.18
C TYR A 224 -0.39 -11.37 -27.63
N ASP A 225 -1.16 -12.16 -28.41
CA ASP A 225 -0.90 -12.42 -29.82
C ASP A 225 -1.11 -11.15 -30.67
N LYS A 226 -2.14 -10.35 -30.40
CA LYS A 226 -2.37 -9.04 -31.08
C LYS A 226 -1.21 -8.05 -30.83
N LEU A 227 -0.58 -8.11 -29.68
CA LEU A 227 0.58 -7.27 -29.33
C LEU A 227 1.91 -7.87 -29.81
N GLU A 228 1.90 -9.10 -30.33
CA GLU A 228 3.09 -9.85 -30.80
C GLU A 228 4.20 -9.91 -29.74
N LEU A 229 3.83 -10.19 -28.49
CA LEU A 229 4.77 -10.22 -27.39
C LEU A 229 5.59 -11.51 -27.40
N ASN A 230 6.78 -11.43 -26.76
CA ASN A 230 7.69 -12.57 -26.56
C ASN A 230 8.06 -12.77 -25.06
N THR A 231 7.46 -11.99 -24.18
CA THR A 231 7.68 -12.05 -22.73
C THR A 231 6.79 -13.11 -22.08
N PRO A 232 7.10 -13.59 -20.87
CA PRO A 232 6.18 -14.44 -20.12
C PRO A 232 4.85 -13.76 -19.81
N ILE A 233 3.78 -14.56 -19.86
CA ILE A 233 2.42 -14.16 -19.46
C ILE A 233 2.28 -14.37 -17.96
N ILE A 234 1.78 -13.36 -17.25
CA ILE A 234 1.56 -13.40 -15.80
C ILE A 234 0.06 -13.36 -15.55
N CYS A 235 -0.54 -14.51 -15.28
CA CYS A 235 -1.99 -14.66 -15.14
C CYS A 235 -2.41 -15.00 -13.71
N CYS A 236 -3.70 -14.92 -13.41
CA CYS A 236 -4.29 -15.13 -12.09
C CYS A 236 -3.56 -14.34 -10.98
N ASN A 237 -3.29 -13.04 -11.23
CA ASN A 237 -2.54 -12.16 -10.32
C ASN A 237 -1.13 -12.66 -9.95
N GLY A 238 -0.50 -13.47 -10.81
CA GLY A 238 0.83 -14.03 -10.61
C GLY A 238 0.84 -15.44 -10.02
N ALA A 239 -0.30 -16.10 -9.94
CA ALA A 239 -0.35 -17.50 -9.52
C ALA A 239 0.26 -18.43 -10.58
N LEU A 240 0.17 -18.08 -11.85
CA LEU A 240 0.82 -18.78 -12.95
C LEU A 240 1.63 -17.80 -13.79
N ILE A 241 2.88 -18.14 -14.05
CA ILE A 241 3.76 -17.44 -14.99
C ILE A 241 4.23 -18.47 -16.00
N ALA A 242 3.93 -18.25 -17.28
CA ALA A 242 4.27 -19.20 -18.34
C ALA A 242 4.64 -18.48 -19.64
N THR A 243 5.34 -19.18 -20.53
CA THR A 243 5.51 -18.76 -21.91
C THR A 243 4.22 -18.93 -22.69
N ARG A 244 4.11 -18.29 -23.87
CA ARG A 244 2.95 -18.47 -24.78
C ARG A 244 2.74 -19.95 -25.16
N ASN A 245 3.81 -20.74 -25.22
CA ASN A 245 3.79 -22.17 -25.52
C ASN A 245 3.49 -23.05 -24.31
N LYS A 246 2.91 -22.50 -23.25
CA LYS A 246 2.55 -23.21 -22.01
C LYS A 246 3.73 -23.79 -21.21
N GLU A 247 4.95 -23.33 -21.41
CA GLU A 247 6.07 -23.71 -20.54
C GLU A 247 5.94 -22.95 -19.21
N ILE A 248 5.81 -23.68 -18.12
CA ILE A 248 5.61 -23.09 -16.77
C ILE A 248 6.94 -22.54 -16.26
N ILE A 249 6.97 -21.27 -15.98
CA ILE A 249 8.10 -20.59 -15.31
C ILE A 249 7.93 -20.63 -13.80
N ASN A 250 6.71 -20.44 -13.33
CA ASN A 250 6.32 -20.54 -11.93
C ASN A 250 4.83 -20.83 -11.79
N ILE A 251 4.49 -21.65 -10.82
CA ILE A 251 3.11 -21.89 -10.39
C ILE A 251 3.04 -21.76 -8.86
N GLU A 252 2.11 -20.97 -8.35
CA GLU A 252 1.84 -20.80 -6.92
C GLU A 252 0.44 -21.34 -6.64
N ALA A 253 0.37 -22.65 -6.44
CA ALA A 253 -0.87 -23.36 -6.16
C ALA A 253 -1.25 -23.26 -4.68
N MET A 254 -2.53 -23.37 -4.38
CA MET A 254 -3.01 -23.57 -3.02
C MET A 254 -2.93 -25.04 -2.63
N PRO A 255 -2.96 -25.38 -1.31
CA PRO A 255 -3.01 -26.78 -0.87
C PRO A 255 -4.24 -27.50 -1.45
N ASP A 256 -4.05 -28.67 -2.04
CA ASP A 256 -5.06 -29.40 -2.82
C ASP A 256 -6.34 -29.72 -2.03
N TYR A 257 -6.23 -29.93 -0.71
CA TYR A 257 -7.40 -30.20 0.14
C TYR A 257 -8.41 -29.04 0.17
N ILE A 258 -7.96 -27.79 -0.01
CA ILE A 258 -8.85 -26.60 0.07
C ILE A 258 -9.83 -26.55 -1.11
N PRO A 259 -9.39 -26.60 -2.39
CA PRO A 259 -10.33 -26.64 -3.50
C PRO A 259 -11.19 -27.89 -3.51
N GLN A 260 -10.68 -29.03 -3.04
CA GLN A 260 -11.45 -30.29 -2.91
C GLN A 260 -12.56 -30.14 -1.86
N GLU A 261 -12.27 -29.61 -0.67
CA GLU A 261 -13.29 -29.36 0.35
C GLU A 261 -14.35 -28.35 -0.14
N ILE A 262 -13.92 -27.25 -0.79
CA ILE A 262 -14.84 -26.24 -1.33
C ILE A 262 -15.73 -26.88 -2.40
N PHE A 263 -15.15 -27.65 -3.31
CA PHE A 263 -15.91 -28.30 -4.36
C PHE A 263 -16.94 -29.27 -3.77
N ASN A 264 -16.52 -30.22 -2.94
CA ASN A 264 -17.40 -31.23 -2.36
C ASN A 264 -18.53 -30.63 -1.52
N LYS A 265 -18.28 -29.50 -0.86
CA LYS A 265 -19.26 -28.80 -0.04
C LYS A 265 -20.29 -28.00 -0.84
N TYR A 266 -19.88 -27.39 -1.96
CA TYR A 266 -20.70 -26.40 -2.67
C TYR A 266 -21.07 -26.80 -4.10
N LYS A 267 -20.66 -27.98 -4.60
CA LYS A 267 -20.91 -28.39 -5.99
C LYS A 267 -22.38 -28.46 -6.36
N ASP A 268 -23.25 -28.80 -5.40
CA ASP A 268 -24.68 -28.98 -5.60
C ASP A 268 -25.51 -27.75 -5.28
N GLU A 269 -24.87 -26.69 -4.72
CA GLU A 269 -25.50 -25.41 -4.38
C GLU A 269 -25.87 -24.61 -5.64
N ASP A 270 -26.77 -23.64 -5.49
CA ASP A 270 -27.17 -22.74 -6.57
C ASP A 270 -26.14 -21.60 -6.75
N LEU A 271 -24.96 -21.98 -7.20
CA LEU A 271 -23.82 -21.10 -7.52
C LEU A 271 -23.01 -21.66 -8.67
N SER A 272 -22.19 -20.83 -9.31
CA SER A 272 -21.15 -21.26 -10.23
C SER A 272 -19.82 -21.35 -9.49
N LEU A 273 -19.24 -22.53 -9.47
CA LEU A 273 -17.93 -22.79 -8.87
C LEU A 273 -16.94 -23.09 -10.00
N SER A 274 -15.97 -22.22 -10.15
CA SER A 274 -14.87 -22.36 -11.13
C SER A 274 -13.57 -22.66 -10.42
N ILE A 275 -12.86 -23.68 -10.90
CA ILE A 275 -11.54 -24.11 -10.40
C ILE A 275 -10.54 -24.01 -11.54
N PHE A 276 -9.52 -23.18 -11.35
CA PHE A 276 -8.44 -23.00 -12.31
C PHE A 276 -7.21 -23.76 -11.82
N ALA A 277 -6.84 -24.81 -12.56
CA ALA A 277 -5.70 -25.67 -12.26
C ALA A 277 -4.67 -25.57 -13.39
N GLY A 278 -3.61 -24.77 -13.17
CA GLY A 278 -2.66 -24.47 -14.24
C GLY A 278 -3.35 -23.80 -15.44
N PHE A 279 -3.40 -24.50 -16.56
CA PHE A 279 -4.03 -24.01 -17.81
C PHE A 279 -5.47 -24.45 -17.98
N GLU A 280 -5.97 -25.30 -17.10
CA GLU A 280 -7.31 -25.88 -17.20
C GLU A 280 -8.31 -25.11 -16.36
N TRP A 281 -9.56 -25.09 -16.83
CA TRP A 281 -10.69 -24.50 -16.13
C TRP A 281 -11.78 -25.52 -15.94
N TYR A 282 -12.06 -25.86 -14.68
CA TYR A 282 -13.10 -26.78 -14.29
C TYR A 282 -14.26 -26.05 -13.62
N VAL A 283 -15.47 -26.59 -13.79
CA VAL A 283 -16.69 -26.05 -13.16
C VAL A 283 -17.53 -27.19 -12.55
N ASN A 284 -18.31 -26.86 -11.52
CA ASN A 284 -19.24 -27.80 -10.94
C ASN A 284 -20.41 -28.12 -11.88
N LYS A 285 -20.89 -27.14 -12.63
CA LYS A 285 -21.97 -27.28 -13.62
C LYS A 285 -21.92 -26.12 -14.62
N ARG A 286 -22.40 -26.38 -15.85
CA ARG A 286 -22.56 -25.34 -16.88
C ARG A 286 -23.94 -24.68 -16.68
N ASN A 287 -24.03 -23.78 -15.75
CA ASN A 287 -25.22 -22.97 -15.52
C ASN A 287 -25.14 -21.62 -16.28
N LYS A 288 -26.19 -20.80 -16.19
CA LYS A 288 -26.24 -19.49 -16.89
C LYS A 288 -25.02 -18.61 -16.56
N LEU A 289 -24.54 -18.61 -15.31
CA LEU A 289 -23.39 -17.81 -14.88
C LEU A 289 -22.09 -18.31 -15.50
N THR A 290 -21.90 -19.62 -15.55
CA THR A 290 -20.75 -20.25 -16.23
C THR A 290 -20.74 -19.92 -17.73
N LEU A 291 -21.87 -20.07 -18.40
CA LEU A 291 -21.99 -19.79 -19.84
C LEU A 291 -21.70 -18.32 -20.17
N ILE A 292 -22.09 -17.39 -19.30
CA ILE A 292 -21.75 -15.96 -19.47
C ILE A 292 -20.22 -15.78 -19.37
N GLU A 293 -19.57 -16.37 -18.39
CA GLU A 293 -18.11 -16.27 -18.24
C GLU A 293 -17.37 -16.94 -19.41
N GLU A 294 -17.81 -18.12 -19.86
CA GLU A 294 -17.26 -18.79 -21.05
C GLU A 294 -17.35 -17.93 -22.29
N GLY A 295 -18.49 -17.28 -22.50
CA GLY A 295 -18.70 -16.36 -23.63
C GLY A 295 -17.82 -15.08 -23.55
N LEU A 296 -17.60 -14.56 -22.34
CA LEU A 296 -16.75 -13.39 -22.13
C LEU A 296 -15.27 -13.68 -22.37
N VAL A 297 -14.82 -14.92 -22.12
CA VAL A 297 -13.40 -15.28 -22.20
C VAL A 297 -13.08 -16.13 -23.43
N ASN A 298 -14.08 -16.49 -24.23
CA ASN A 298 -13.97 -17.37 -25.41
C ASN A 298 -13.16 -18.66 -25.12
N PHE A 299 -13.44 -19.29 -23.98
CA PHE A 299 -12.77 -20.49 -23.51
C PHE A 299 -13.79 -21.37 -22.78
N GLU A 300 -13.92 -22.65 -23.19
CA GLU A 300 -14.86 -23.59 -22.59
C GLU A 300 -14.30 -24.21 -21.30
N SER A 301 -15.16 -24.31 -20.31
CA SER A 301 -14.86 -25.00 -19.06
C SER A 301 -15.16 -26.50 -19.17
N THR A 302 -14.48 -27.31 -18.37
CA THR A 302 -14.74 -28.75 -18.24
C THR A 302 -15.56 -29.01 -16.97
N ILE A 303 -16.65 -29.79 -17.10
CA ILE A 303 -17.43 -30.20 -15.91
C ILE A 303 -16.60 -31.16 -15.08
N LEU A 304 -16.45 -30.82 -13.79
CA LEU A 304 -15.72 -31.62 -12.84
C LEU A 304 -16.67 -32.59 -12.12
N ASN A 305 -16.41 -33.87 -12.19
CA ASN A 305 -17.19 -34.90 -11.50
C ASN A 305 -16.51 -35.36 -10.21
N ASP A 306 -15.18 -35.38 -10.19
CA ASP A 306 -14.38 -35.84 -9.04
C ASP A 306 -13.26 -34.82 -8.74
N SER A 307 -13.32 -34.22 -7.55
CA SER A 307 -12.34 -33.26 -7.09
C SER A 307 -10.99 -33.87 -6.68
N SER A 308 -10.90 -35.15 -6.47
CA SER A 308 -9.65 -35.83 -6.09
C SER A 308 -8.60 -35.82 -7.21
N LEU A 309 -9.05 -35.64 -8.46
CA LEU A 309 -8.20 -35.62 -9.65
C LEU A 309 -7.54 -34.27 -9.90
N ILE A 310 -7.90 -33.23 -9.13
CA ILE A 310 -7.40 -31.86 -9.38
C ILE A 310 -6.20 -31.57 -8.47
N THR A 311 -5.11 -31.19 -9.10
CA THR A 311 -3.89 -30.70 -8.45
C THR A 311 -3.48 -29.36 -9.05
N ASN A 312 -2.57 -28.67 -8.38
CA ASN A 312 -2.03 -27.38 -8.85
C ASN A 312 -3.11 -26.31 -9.06
N VAL A 313 -4.10 -26.24 -8.16
CA VAL A 313 -5.15 -25.23 -8.23
C VAL A 313 -4.59 -23.87 -7.84
N ILE A 314 -4.64 -22.96 -8.79
CA ILE A 314 -4.11 -21.59 -8.67
C ILE A 314 -5.18 -20.58 -8.24
N LYS A 315 -6.45 -20.87 -8.56
CA LYS A 315 -7.57 -19.99 -8.23
C LYS A 315 -8.87 -20.80 -8.15
N VAL A 316 -9.68 -20.51 -7.14
CA VAL A 316 -11.09 -20.89 -7.07
C VAL A 316 -11.92 -19.63 -7.13
N MET A 317 -12.97 -19.62 -7.96
CA MET A 317 -13.90 -18.51 -8.11
C MET A 317 -15.33 -19.01 -7.87
N ILE A 318 -16.05 -18.32 -7.01
CA ILE A 318 -17.45 -18.58 -6.70
C ILE A 318 -18.26 -17.37 -7.17
N ILE A 319 -19.26 -17.62 -8.01
CA ILE A 319 -20.19 -16.62 -8.53
C ILE A 319 -21.60 -16.97 -8.06
N SER A 320 -22.28 -16.04 -7.43
CA SER A 320 -23.67 -16.20 -6.99
C SER A 320 -24.35 -14.85 -6.80
N SER A 321 -25.60 -14.85 -6.29
CA SER A 321 -26.27 -13.62 -5.91
C SER A 321 -25.49 -12.84 -4.86
N LYS A 322 -25.69 -11.52 -4.80
CA LYS A 322 -25.05 -10.67 -3.80
C LYS A 322 -25.32 -11.16 -2.38
N GLU A 323 -26.57 -11.55 -2.10
CA GLU A 323 -27.04 -12.04 -0.81
C GLU A 323 -26.31 -13.34 -0.40
N SER A 324 -26.12 -14.27 -1.34
CA SER A 324 -25.37 -15.52 -1.13
C SER A 324 -23.89 -15.22 -0.84
N ILE A 325 -23.28 -14.31 -1.61
CA ILE A 325 -21.88 -13.90 -1.40
C ILE A 325 -21.69 -13.18 -0.06
N ASP A 326 -22.65 -12.32 0.36
CA ASP A 326 -22.60 -11.62 1.65
C ASP A 326 -22.59 -12.62 2.84
N LYS A 327 -23.28 -13.77 2.70
CA LYS A 327 -23.29 -14.85 3.70
C LYS A 327 -22.03 -15.72 3.62
N LEU A 328 -21.63 -16.09 2.41
CA LEU A 328 -20.56 -17.08 2.19
C LEU A 328 -19.16 -16.52 2.45
N TYR A 329 -18.91 -15.26 2.06
CA TYR A 329 -17.59 -14.63 2.18
C TYR A 329 -17.01 -14.65 3.60
N PRO A 330 -17.72 -14.22 4.67
CA PRO A 330 -17.18 -14.26 6.04
C PRO A 330 -16.91 -15.69 6.52
N ILE A 331 -17.70 -16.69 6.09
CA ILE A 331 -17.52 -18.10 6.45
C ILE A 331 -16.21 -18.61 5.87
N LEU A 332 -16.02 -18.49 4.55
CA LEU A 332 -14.81 -18.94 3.87
C LEU A 332 -13.56 -18.24 4.38
N LYS A 333 -13.63 -16.92 4.61
CA LYS A 333 -12.52 -16.15 5.15
C LYS A 333 -12.11 -16.55 6.56
N LYS A 334 -13.06 -17.00 7.39
CA LYS A 334 -12.79 -17.51 8.75
C LYS A 334 -12.22 -18.93 8.71
N GLN A 335 -12.76 -19.78 7.81
CA GLN A 335 -12.39 -21.18 7.70
C GLN A 335 -10.99 -21.35 7.09
N TYR A 336 -10.70 -20.69 5.98
CA TYR A 336 -9.47 -20.89 5.21
C TYR A 336 -8.44 -19.78 5.46
N LYS A 337 -7.75 -19.86 6.60
CA LYS A 337 -6.72 -18.85 7.00
C LYS A 337 -5.41 -18.97 6.24
N ASN A 338 -5.13 -20.10 5.60
CA ASN A 338 -3.86 -20.36 4.88
C ASN A 338 -3.87 -19.84 3.45
N VAL A 339 -5.02 -19.44 2.92
CA VAL A 339 -5.18 -18.87 1.58
C VAL A 339 -5.70 -17.45 1.65
N LEU A 340 -5.68 -16.75 0.54
CA LEU A 340 -6.26 -15.43 0.37
C LEU A 340 -7.69 -15.60 -0.12
N VAL A 341 -8.67 -15.19 0.68
CA VAL A 341 -10.08 -15.14 0.30
C VAL A 341 -10.44 -13.68 0.09
N MET A 342 -10.82 -13.32 -1.13
CA MET A 342 -11.15 -11.94 -1.53
C MET A 342 -12.54 -11.88 -2.14
N ARG A 343 -13.18 -10.73 -1.99
CA ARG A 343 -14.37 -10.36 -2.74
C ARG A 343 -13.96 -9.37 -3.83
N SER A 344 -13.91 -9.84 -5.08
CA SER A 344 -13.48 -9.01 -6.22
C SER A 344 -14.62 -8.18 -6.81
N LYS A 345 -15.86 -8.69 -6.76
CA LYS A 345 -17.10 -8.00 -7.14
C LYS A 345 -18.21 -8.30 -6.12
N PRO A 346 -19.33 -7.56 -6.11
CA PRO A 346 -20.44 -7.85 -5.21
C PRO A 346 -20.96 -9.30 -5.28
N THR A 347 -20.80 -9.95 -6.42
CA THR A 347 -21.28 -11.29 -6.75
C THR A 347 -20.16 -12.35 -6.87
N PHE A 348 -18.90 -11.98 -6.53
CA PHE A 348 -17.74 -12.84 -6.74
C PHE A 348 -16.90 -13.02 -5.48
N ILE A 349 -16.51 -14.27 -5.17
CA ILE A 349 -15.44 -14.59 -4.23
C ILE A 349 -14.32 -15.25 -5.02
N GLU A 350 -13.09 -14.81 -4.80
CA GLU A 350 -11.88 -15.41 -5.35
C GLU A 350 -10.99 -15.93 -4.22
N ILE A 351 -10.47 -17.14 -4.38
CA ILE A 351 -9.59 -17.80 -3.43
C ILE A 351 -8.31 -18.20 -4.16
N SER A 352 -7.16 -17.84 -3.60
CA SER A 352 -5.84 -18.13 -4.16
C SER A 352 -4.82 -18.35 -3.04
N ALA A 353 -3.64 -18.85 -3.38
CA ALA A 353 -2.57 -18.99 -2.41
C ALA A 353 -2.19 -17.63 -1.81
N LYS A 354 -1.79 -17.60 -0.55
CA LYS A 354 -1.58 -16.37 0.24
C LYS A 354 -0.50 -15.45 -0.32
N LYS A 355 0.48 -16.02 -1.04
CA LYS A 355 1.59 -15.29 -1.65
C LYS A 355 1.27 -14.75 -3.05
N VAL A 356 0.12 -15.10 -3.61
CA VAL A 356 -0.27 -14.66 -4.95
C VAL A 356 -0.57 -13.16 -4.93
N THR A 357 0.30 -12.40 -5.56
CA THR A 357 0.14 -10.97 -5.86
C THR A 357 0.93 -10.61 -7.10
N LYS A 358 0.46 -9.66 -7.88
CA LYS A 358 1.18 -9.14 -9.05
C LYS A 358 2.62 -8.69 -8.69
N GLY A 359 2.80 -8.11 -7.50
CA GLY A 359 4.13 -7.71 -7.00
C GLY A 359 5.07 -8.90 -6.76
N ASN A 360 4.57 -10.00 -6.17
CA ASN A 360 5.40 -11.18 -5.96
C ASN A 360 5.81 -11.84 -7.28
N ALA A 361 4.95 -11.82 -8.30
CA ALA A 361 5.29 -12.28 -9.65
C ALA A 361 6.45 -11.44 -10.24
N ILE A 362 6.38 -10.12 -10.15
CA ILE A 362 7.48 -9.25 -10.57
C ILE A 362 8.75 -9.53 -9.77
N LYS A 363 8.65 -9.70 -8.45
CA LYS A 363 9.79 -10.03 -7.60
C LYS A 363 10.48 -11.33 -8.03
N LEU A 364 9.71 -12.34 -8.43
CA LEU A 364 10.22 -13.60 -8.95
C LEU A 364 10.95 -13.39 -10.29
N LEU A 365 10.34 -12.67 -11.23
CA LEU A 365 10.95 -12.39 -12.54
C LEU A 365 12.20 -11.51 -12.38
N LYS A 366 12.22 -10.57 -11.46
CA LYS A 366 13.43 -9.79 -11.11
C LYS A 366 14.58 -10.70 -10.72
N LYS A 367 14.32 -11.71 -9.89
CA LYS A 367 15.33 -12.69 -9.48
C LYS A 367 15.76 -13.56 -10.67
N LYS A 368 14.82 -14.06 -11.46
CA LYS A 368 15.10 -14.96 -12.60
C LYS A 368 15.90 -14.28 -13.72
N TYR A 369 15.53 -13.02 -14.04
CA TYR A 369 16.11 -12.27 -15.16
C TYR A 369 17.06 -11.15 -14.72
N ASN A 370 17.45 -11.10 -13.44
CA ASN A 370 18.35 -10.08 -12.87
C ASN A 370 17.88 -8.63 -13.14
N LEU A 371 16.56 -8.38 -13.07
CA LEU A 371 15.99 -7.07 -13.34
C LEU A 371 16.14 -6.14 -12.12
N LYS A 372 16.51 -4.89 -12.37
CA LYS A 372 16.70 -3.88 -11.29
C LYS A 372 15.45 -3.02 -11.13
N SER A 373 14.89 -2.92 -9.92
CA SER A 373 13.69 -2.14 -9.62
C SER A 373 13.70 -0.72 -10.19
N LYS A 374 14.87 -0.06 -10.21
CA LYS A 374 15.04 1.30 -10.73
C LYS A 374 14.73 1.45 -12.22
N ASN A 375 14.82 0.35 -12.95
CA ASN A 375 14.63 0.31 -14.40
C ASN A 375 13.26 -0.28 -14.79
N LEU A 376 12.41 -0.61 -13.82
CA LEU A 376 11.10 -1.19 -14.09
C LEU A 376 10.01 -0.13 -14.02
N MET A 377 9.05 -0.25 -14.94
CA MET A 377 7.81 0.51 -14.96
C MET A 377 6.63 -0.43 -14.71
N ALA A 378 5.66 0.00 -13.93
CA ALA A 378 4.40 -0.72 -13.70
C ALA A 378 3.22 0.22 -13.94
N LEU A 379 2.25 -0.24 -14.75
CA LEU A 379 1.02 0.46 -15.08
C LEU A 379 -0.17 -0.29 -14.49
N GLY A 380 -1.08 0.44 -13.85
CA GLY A 380 -2.29 -0.16 -13.27
C GLY A 380 -3.29 0.87 -12.78
N ASP A 381 -4.51 0.42 -12.51
CA ASP A 381 -5.63 1.27 -12.08
C ASP A 381 -6.22 0.87 -10.72
N SER A 382 -6.08 -0.39 -10.34
CA SER A 382 -6.73 -0.98 -9.18
C SER A 382 -5.84 -1.03 -7.93
N ILE A 383 -6.45 -1.30 -6.77
CA ILE A 383 -5.71 -1.51 -5.52
C ILE A 383 -4.79 -2.74 -5.58
N MET A 384 -5.11 -3.71 -6.45
CA MET A 384 -4.30 -4.91 -6.67
C MET A 384 -2.93 -4.57 -7.28
N ASP A 385 -2.89 -3.53 -8.13
CA ASP A 385 -1.69 -3.06 -8.83
C ASP A 385 -0.70 -2.35 -7.92
N VAL A 386 -1.16 -1.85 -6.77
CA VAL A 386 -0.27 -1.25 -5.75
C VAL A 386 0.83 -2.23 -5.31
N SER A 387 0.59 -3.55 -5.43
CA SER A 387 1.62 -4.55 -5.16
C SER A 387 2.77 -4.49 -6.17
N MET A 388 2.52 -4.17 -7.45
CA MET A 388 3.54 -3.96 -8.49
C MET A 388 4.38 -2.71 -8.20
N PHE A 389 3.74 -1.65 -7.71
CA PHE A 389 4.40 -0.37 -7.40
C PHE A 389 5.47 -0.48 -6.30
N LYS A 390 5.44 -1.55 -5.48
CA LYS A 390 6.50 -1.83 -4.49
C LYS A 390 7.76 -2.41 -5.13
N GLU A 391 7.62 -3.06 -6.27
CA GLU A 391 8.69 -3.76 -6.97
C GLU A 391 9.33 -2.94 -8.09
N CYS A 392 8.61 -1.95 -8.62
CA CYS A 392 9.03 -1.04 -9.67
C CYS A 392 9.33 0.36 -9.12
N SER A 393 10.27 1.09 -9.72
CA SER A 393 10.54 2.48 -9.32
C SER A 393 9.73 3.50 -10.12
N ASN A 394 9.24 3.13 -11.31
CA ASN A 394 8.37 3.96 -12.14
C ASN A 394 6.96 3.40 -12.08
N ASN A 395 6.11 4.03 -11.29
CA ASN A 395 4.77 3.54 -10.96
C ASN A 395 3.73 4.47 -11.56
N VAL A 396 2.98 3.98 -12.51
CA VAL A 396 2.00 4.74 -13.25
C VAL A 396 0.60 4.31 -12.85
N ALA A 397 -0.19 5.23 -12.30
CA ALA A 397 -1.62 5.03 -12.14
C ALA A 397 -2.36 5.63 -13.33
N MET A 398 -3.32 4.92 -13.86
CA MET A 398 -4.21 5.41 -14.92
C MET A 398 -5.13 6.52 -14.40
N GLY A 399 -5.63 7.38 -15.28
CA GLY A 399 -6.53 8.47 -14.94
C GLY A 399 -7.84 8.00 -14.29
N ASN A 400 -8.35 6.84 -14.70
CA ASN A 400 -9.49 6.14 -14.12
C ASN A 400 -9.17 5.35 -12.83
N ALA A 401 -7.91 5.30 -12.40
CA ALA A 401 -7.50 4.53 -11.23
C ALA A 401 -8.15 5.02 -9.93
N THR A 402 -8.26 4.10 -8.95
CA THR A 402 -8.76 4.46 -7.62
C THR A 402 -7.85 5.50 -6.96
N GLU A 403 -8.41 6.36 -6.10
CA GLU A 403 -7.65 7.38 -5.37
C GLU A 403 -6.49 6.79 -4.53
N ILE A 404 -6.68 5.57 -4.03
CA ILE A 404 -5.64 4.86 -3.29
C ILE A 404 -4.47 4.50 -4.22
N THR A 405 -4.76 4.03 -5.42
CA THR A 405 -3.76 3.67 -6.44
C THR A 405 -3.02 4.91 -6.91
N LYS A 406 -3.73 6.01 -7.25
CA LYS A 406 -3.12 7.30 -7.62
C LYS A 406 -2.19 7.84 -6.54
N LYS A 407 -2.57 7.76 -5.27
CA LYS A 407 -1.72 8.18 -4.13
C LYS A 407 -0.44 7.35 -3.99
N LYS A 408 -0.41 6.11 -4.46
CA LYS A 408 0.75 5.21 -4.39
C LYS A 408 1.65 5.27 -5.60
N ALA A 409 1.16 5.74 -6.72
CA ALA A 409 1.93 5.97 -7.93
C ALA A 409 2.83 7.21 -7.83
N ASN A 410 3.86 7.30 -8.66
CA ASN A 410 4.71 8.47 -8.81
C ASN A 410 4.56 9.15 -10.18
N LEU A 411 3.78 8.56 -11.08
CA LEU A 411 3.32 9.11 -12.35
C LEU A 411 1.81 8.90 -12.48
N LEU A 412 1.14 9.79 -13.22
CA LEU A 412 -0.26 9.65 -13.64
C LEU A 412 -0.29 9.64 -15.16
N ALA A 413 -1.02 8.69 -15.73
CA ALA A 413 -1.37 8.67 -17.15
C ALA A 413 -2.80 9.18 -17.34
N ASP A 414 -3.20 9.43 -18.58
CA ASP A 414 -4.60 9.65 -18.94
C ASP A 414 -5.43 8.38 -18.67
N THR A 415 -6.73 8.44 -18.84
CA THR A 415 -7.61 7.28 -18.66
C THR A 415 -7.35 6.21 -19.73
N ASN A 416 -7.75 4.97 -19.47
CA ASN A 416 -7.68 3.91 -20.46
C ASN A 416 -8.50 4.25 -21.72
N ASP A 417 -9.65 4.91 -21.57
CA ASP A 417 -10.50 5.35 -22.69
C ASP A 417 -9.86 6.49 -23.50
N GLU A 418 -8.97 7.27 -22.89
CA GLU A 418 -8.23 8.36 -23.53
C GLU A 418 -6.84 7.94 -24.05
N LEU A 419 -6.62 6.63 -24.24
CA LEU A 419 -5.36 6.07 -24.73
C LEU A 419 -4.16 6.37 -23.79
N GLY A 420 -4.37 6.34 -22.49
CA GLY A 420 -3.35 6.70 -21.50
C GLY A 420 -2.06 5.88 -21.62
N VAL A 421 -2.17 4.56 -21.88
CA VAL A 421 -1.00 3.71 -22.12
C VAL A 421 -0.24 4.15 -23.37
N LYS A 422 -0.92 4.35 -24.49
CA LYS A 422 -0.30 4.80 -25.75
C LYS A 422 0.45 6.10 -25.57
N LYS A 423 -0.19 7.11 -24.99
CA LYS A 423 0.42 8.43 -24.74
C LYS A 423 1.66 8.36 -23.82
N LEU A 424 1.65 7.44 -22.86
CA LEU A 424 2.81 7.20 -22.01
C LEU A 424 3.95 6.54 -22.79
N LEU A 425 3.65 5.52 -23.60
CA LEU A 425 4.66 4.82 -24.41
C LEU A 425 5.32 5.74 -25.45
N ASP A 426 4.60 6.70 -25.99
CA ASP A 426 5.16 7.70 -26.91
C ASP A 426 6.24 8.58 -26.27
N GLN A 427 6.26 8.69 -24.93
CA GLN A 427 7.29 9.45 -24.19
C GLN A 427 8.59 8.64 -23.98
N LEU A 428 8.60 7.35 -24.31
CA LEU A 428 9.76 6.47 -24.18
C LEU A 428 10.63 6.41 -25.45
N ASN A 429 10.19 7.03 -26.51
CA ASN A 429 10.89 7.08 -27.82
C ASN A 429 12.05 8.08 -27.81
#